data_5d85f4291898494a03f47c64778bd4cc
#
_entry.id   5d85f4291898494a03f47c64778bd4cc
#
_cell.length_a   1.000
_cell.length_b   1.000
_cell.length_c   1.000
_cell.angle_alpha   90.00
_cell.angle_beta   90.00
_cell.angle_gamma   90.00
#
_symmetry.space_group_name_H-M   'P 1'
#
loop_
_entity.id
_entity.type
_entity.pdbx_description
1 polymer ?
#
loop_
_entity_poly.entity_id
_entity_poly.type
_entity_poly.pdbx_seq_one_letter_code
_entity_poly.pdbx_strand_id
1 'polypeptide(L)'
;MTNEVLNTMKTRRSCRCYLDKMPEPEALNAVLEAGTWAPTGMGRQSPVIVCIQNKADRDTLSKMNAAAMGGNGDPFYGAPCVAVVLVDKTIPTCVEDGSLVMGN
;
A
#
# COMPACT_ATOMS: atom_id res chain seq x y z
N MET A 1 -1.01 1.39 -30.02
CA MET A 1 -1.53 0.23 -29.28
C MET A 1 -2.13 0.69 -27.97
N THR A 2 -3.31 0.24 -27.63
CA THR A 2 -3.96 0.47 -26.33
C THR A 2 -4.54 -0.85 -25.84
N ASN A 3 -4.49 -1.06 -24.52
CA ASN A 3 -5.17 -2.16 -23.83
C ASN A 3 -5.52 -1.70 -22.40
N GLU A 4 -6.24 -2.50 -21.65
CA GLU A 4 -6.67 -2.13 -20.29
C GLU A 4 -5.51 -1.78 -19.37
N VAL A 5 -4.40 -2.51 -19.43
CA VAL A 5 -3.23 -2.27 -18.59
C VAL A 5 -2.63 -0.90 -18.89
N LEU A 6 -2.36 -0.60 -20.16
CA LEU A 6 -1.80 0.70 -20.56
C LEU A 6 -2.77 1.85 -20.25
N ASN A 7 -4.08 1.61 -20.40
CA ASN A 7 -5.07 2.61 -20.07
C ASN A 7 -5.11 2.88 -18.56
N THR A 8 -5.10 1.84 -17.74
CA THR A 8 -5.05 1.95 -16.28
C THR A 8 -3.81 2.73 -15.82
N MET A 9 -2.64 2.41 -16.37
CA MET A 9 -1.40 3.13 -16.05
C MET A 9 -1.49 4.63 -16.37
N LYS A 10 -2.12 4.99 -17.50
CA LYS A 10 -2.24 6.39 -17.95
C LYS A 10 -3.33 7.16 -17.19
N THR A 11 -4.39 6.49 -16.79
CA THR A 11 -5.56 7.14 -16.18
C THR A 11 -5.54 7.14 -14.65
N ARG A 12 -4.71 6.30 -14.00
CA ARG A 12 -4.60 6.31 -12.54
C ARG A 12 -4.28 7.72 -12.01
N ARG A 13 -4.81 8.03 -10.86
CA ARG A 13 -4.50 9.29 -10.13
C ARG A 13 -4.21 8.97 -8.67
N SER A 14 -3.42 9.83 -8.03
CA SER A 14 -3.24 9.80 -6.58
C SER A 14 -4.55 10.23 -5.92
N CYS A 15 -5.18 9.30 -5.20
CA CYS A 15 -6.40 9.57 -4.48
C CYS A 15 -6.06 10.07 -3.07
N ARG A 16 -6.64 11.19 -2.65
CA ARG A 16 -6.43 11.81 -1.33
C ARG A 16 -7.75 12.17 -0.65
N CYS A 17 -8.82 11.50 -1.04
CA CYS A 17 -10.12 11.60 -0.41
C CYS A 17 -10.79 10.24 -0.54
N TYR A 18 -11.16 9.65 0.57
CA TYR A 18 -11.71 8.29 0.63
C TYR A 18 -13.10 8.32 1.24
N LEU A 19 -13.93 7.35 0.87
CA LEU A 19 -15.21 7.10 1.52
C LEU A 19 -14.96 6.51 2.91
N ASP A 20 -15.82 6.85 3.86
CA ASP A 20 -15.85 6.20 5.18
C ASP A 20 -16.61 4.85 5.07
N LYS A 21 -16.05 3.99 4.23
CA LYS A 21 -16.60 2.64 3.98
C LYS A 21 -15.45 1.66 3.78
N MET A 22 -15.42 0.62 4.60
CA MET A 22 -14.45 -0.47 4.42
C MET A 22 -14.65 -1.12 3.03
N PRO A 23 -13.58 -1.36 2.27
CA PRO A 23 -13.68 -2.13 1.03
C PRO A 23 -14.27 -3.52 1.27
N GLU A 24 -14.99 -4.04 0.28
CA GLU A 24 -15.47 -5.41 0.35
C GLU A 24 -14.27 -6.39 0.45
N PRO A 25 -14.38 -7.45 1.26
CA PRO A 25 -13.25 -8.36 1.50
C PRO A 25 -12.65 -8.94 0.21
N GLU A 26 -13.47 -9.26 -0.77
CA GLU A 26 -13.03 -9.79 -2.07
C GLU A 26 -12.16 -8.77 -2.82
N ALA A 27 -12.60 -7.51 -2.88
CA ALA A 27 -11.84 -6.43 -3.54
C ALA A 27 -10.52 -6.15 -2.81
N LEU A 28 -10.55 -6.14 -1.47
CA LEU A 28 -9.36 -5.94 -0.67
C LEU A 28 -8.35 -7.06 -0.88
N ASN A 29 -8.80 -8.31 -0.86
CA ASN A 29 -7.96 -9.49 -1.10
C ASN A 29 -7.34 -9.46 -2.51
N ALA A 30 -8.09 -9.06 -3.54
CA ALA A 30 -7.57 -8.94 -4.89
C ALA A 30 -6.43 -7.90 -4.98
N VAL A 31 -6.57 -6.77 -4.29
CA VAL A 31 -5.52 -5.74 -4.23
C VAL A 31 -4.27 -6.27 -3.50
N LEU A 32 -4.45 -6.94 -2.37
CA LEU A 32 -3.33 -7.50 -1.60
C LEU A 32 -2.63 -8.61 -2.39
N GLU A 33 -3.38 -9.47 -3.05
CA GLU A 33 -2.85 -10.52 -3.91
C GLU A 33 -2.02 -9.92 -5.06
N ALA A 34 -2.52 -8.89 -5.73
CA ALA A 34 -1.79 -8.22 -6.80
C ALA A 34 -0.39 -7.77 -6.33
N GLY A 35 -0.28 -7.21 -5.13
CA GLY A 35 1.00 -6.84 -4.53
C GLY A 35 1.96 -8.01 -4.37
N THR A 36 1.46 -9.21 -4.05
CA THR A 36 2.31 -10.41 -3.88
C THR A 36 2.90 -10.94 -5.20
N TRP A 37 2.36 -10.52 -6.33
CA TRP A 37 2.87 -10.89 -7.66
C TRP A 37 3.97 -9.95 -8.17
N ALA A 38 4.32 -8.93 -7.43
CA ALA A 38 5.41 -8.04 -7.82
C ALA A 38 6.75 -8.80 -7.91
N PRO A 39 7.59 -8.48 -8.91
CA PRO A 39 8.92 -9.07 -8.98
C PRO A 39 9.81 -8.59 -7.84
N THR A 40 10.75 -9.44 -7.43
CA THR A 40 11.74 -9.10 -6.40
C THR A 40 13.14 -9.51 -6.83
N GLY A 41 14.15 -8.85 -6.30
CA GLY A 41 15.55 -9.18 -6.57
C GLY A 41 15.85 -10.64 -6.26
N MET A 42 16.34 -11.38 -7.25
CA MET A 42 16.63 -12.81 -7.20
C MET A 42 15.41 -13.68 -6.81
N GLY A 43 14.21 -13.21 -7.00
CA GLY A 43 12.98 -13.96 -6.69
C GLY A 43 12.79 -14.27 -5.21
N ARG A 44 13.37 -13.49 -4.30
CA ARG A 44 13.33 -13.76 -2.85
C ARG A 44 11.95 -13.59 -2.24
N GLN A 45 11.08 -12.76 -2.83
CA GLN A 45 9.73 -12.48 -2.35
C GLN A 45 9.70 -12.09 -0.86
N SER A 46 10.67 -11.26 -0.46
CA SER A 46 10.86 -10.88 0.94
C SER A 46 9.88 -9.82 1.48
N PRO A 47 9.28 -8.93 0.67
CA PRO A 47 8.32 -7.98 1.20
C PRO A 47 7.09 -8.66 1.83
N VAL A 48 6.57 -8.07 2.90
CA VAL A 48 5.36 -8.51 3.58
C VAL A 48 4.34 -7.38 3.54
N ILE A 49 3.09 -7.70 3.23
CA ILE A 49 1.99 -6.74 3.23
C ILE A 49 1.14 -6.98 4.48
N VAL A 50 0.99 -5.94 5.29
CA VAL A 50 0.10 -5.95 6.47
C VAL A 50 -1.07 -5.04 6.18
N CYS A 51 -2.29 -5.57 6.20
CA CYS A 51 -3.51 -4.80 6.02
C CYS A 51 -4.13 -4.47 7.37
N ILE A 52 -4.16 -3.19 7.71
CA ILE A 52 -4.72 -2.69 8.96
C ILE A 52 -6.15 -2.24 8.71
N GLN A 53 -7.11 -2.95 9.30
CA GLN A 53 -8.54 -2.69 9.19
C GLN A 53 -9.16 -2.26 10.53
N ASN A 54 -8.49 -2.53 11.65
CA ASN A 54 -8.94 -2.09 12.95
C ASN A 54 -8.77 -0.57 13.07
N LYS A 55 -9.85 0.13 13.44
CA LYS A 55 -9.83 1.60 13.52
C LYS A 55 -8.85 2.12 14.54
N ALA A 56 -8.72 1.50 15.71
CA ALA A 56 -7.80 1.94 16.75
C ALA A 56 -6.34 1.82 16.30
N ASP A 57 -5.99 0.72 15.65
CA ASP A 57 -4.64 0.49 15.12
C ASP A 57 -4.35 1.45 13.95
N ARG A 58 -5.31 1.64 13.06
CA ARG A 58 -5.22 2.62 11.95
C ARG A 58 -4.96 4.03 12.48
N ASP A 59 -5.71 4.46 13.49
CA ASP A 59 -5.59 5.80 14.07
C ASP A 59 -4.25 5.96 14.82
N THR A 60 -3.77 4.92 15.47
CA THR A 60 -2.46 4.90 16.10
C THR A 60 -1.35 5.05 15.05
N LEU A 61 -1.41 4.28 13.97
CA LEU A 61 -0.46 4.37 12.88
C LEU A 61 -0.48 5.75 12.21
N SER A 62 -1.67 6.34 12.04
CA SER A 62 -1.84 7.69 11.51
C SER A 62 -1.10 8.73 12.35
N LYS A 63 -1.26 8.68 13.67
CA LYS A 63 -0.57 9.59 14.60
C LYS A 63 0.95 9.42 14.54
N MET A 64 1.43 8.17 14.52
CA MET A 64 2.87 7.89 14.43
C MET A 64 3.46 8.41 13.13
N ASN A 65 2.75 8.21 12.02
CA ASN A 65 3.20 8.66 10.70
C ASN A 65 3.16 10.18 10.59
N ALA A 66 2.10 10.84 11.09
CA ALA A 66 2.02 12.29 11.15
C ALA A 66 3.17 12.90 11.96
N ALA A 67 3.49 12.32 13.12
CA ALA A 67 4.61 12.77 13.95
C ALA A 67 5.96 12.62 13.21
N ALA A 68 6.17 11.50 12.52
CA ALA A 68 7.38 11.28 11.72
C ALA A 68 7.51 12.28 10.55
N MET A 69 6.39 12.76 10.02
CA MET A 69 6.34 13.79 8.98
C MET A 69 6.42 15.23 9.54
N GLY A 70 6.49 15.39 10.85
CA GLY A 70 6.54 16.71 11.50
C GLY A 70 5.18 17.41 11.59
N GLY A 71 4.08 16.69 11.49
CA GLY A 71 2.72 17.21 11.52
C GLY A 71 1.80 16.49 12.52
N ASN A 72 0.53 16.86 12.51
CA ASN A 72 -0.51 16.31 13.37
C ASN A 72 -1.83 15.97 12.66
N GLY A 73 -1.85 16.03 11.33
CA GLY A 73 -3.00 15.66 10.52
C GLY A 73 -3.17 14.14 10.34
N ASP A 74 -4.06 13.74 9.46
CA ASP A 74 -4.20 12.34 9.03
C ASP A 74 -3.51 12.14 7.68
N PRO A 75 -2.30 11.56 7.63
CA PRO A 75 -1.58 11.34 6.38
C PRO A 75 -2.24 10.27 5.48
N PHE A 76 -3.26 9.59 5.97
CA PHE A 76 -4.03 8.58 5.21
C PHE A 76 -5.34 9.15 4.64
N TYR A 77 -5.58 10.45 4.78
CA TYR A 77 -6.71 11.16 4.16
C TYR A 77 -8.08 10.52 4.47
N GLY A 78 -8.27 10.03 5.68
CA GLY A 78 -9.52 9.39 6.11
C GLY A 78 -9.75 7.98 5.58
N ALA A 79 -8.77 7.35 4.93
CA ALA A 79 -8.91 5.97 4.47
C ALA A 79 -9.24 5.03 5.64
N PRO A 80 -10.26 4.15 5.51
CA PRO A 80 -10.70 3.26 6.59
C PRO A 80 -9.75 2.10 6.85
N CYS A 81 -8.94 1.74 5.86
CA CYS A 81 -7.88 0.72 5.99
C CYS A 81 -6.58 1.19 5.36
N VAL A 82 -5.48 0.61 5.80
CA VAL A 82 -4.13 0.94 5.32
C VAL A 82 -3.36 -0.34 5.03
N ALA A 83 -2.82 -0.46 3.84
CA ALA A 83 -1.86 -1.50 3.51
C ALA A 83 -0.43 -0.99 3.80
N VAL A 84 0.30 -1.71 4.64
CA VAL A 84 1.69 -1.39 4.99
C VAL A 84 2.59 -2.42 4.36
N VAL A 85 3.54 -1.98 3.55
CA VAL A 85 4.55 -2.85 2.95
C VAL A 85 5.81 -2.81 3.80
N LEU A 86 6.19 -3.95 4.35
CA LEU A 86 7.40 -4.13 5.16
C LEU A 86 8.48 -4.82 4.34
N VAL A 87 9.71 -4.39 4.51
CA VAL A 87 10.87 -4.94 3.80
C VAL A 87 11.98 -5.32 4.79
N ASP A 88 12.74 -6.35 4.44
CA ASP A 88 13.91 -6.77 5.21
C ASP A 88 15.13 -5.94 4.80
N LYS A 89 15.64 -5.13 5.71
CA LYS A 89 16.80 -4.25 5.47
C LYS A 89 18.09 -5.01 5.16
N THR A 90 18.16 -6.30 5.45
CA THR A 90 19.33 -7.13 5.12
C THR A 90 19.37 -7.53 3.64
N ILE A 91 18.25 -7.36 2.92
CA ILE A 91 18.16 -7.64 1.49
C ILE A 91 18.64 -6.42 0.71
N PRO A 92 19.66 -6.53 -0.17
CA PRO A 92 20.20 -5.38 -0.89
C PRO A 92 19.18 -4.63 -1.76
N THR A 93 18.17 -5.33 -2.30
CA THR A 93 17.11 -4.76 -3.15
C THR A 93 15.83 -4.43 -2.39
N CYS A 94 15.89 -4.30 -1.07
CA CYS A 94 14.69 -4.16 -0.24
C CYS A 94 13.82 -2.95 -0.60
N VAL A 95 14.42 -1.80 -0.90
CA VAL A 95 13.69 -0.59 -1.26
C VAL A 95 12.98 -0.74 -2.61
N GLU A 96 13.69 -1.28 -3.59
CA GLU A 96 13.14 -1.55 -4.92
C GLU A 96 12.02 -2.59 -4.84
N ASP A 97 12.24 -3.67 -4.11
CA ASP A 97 11.25 -4.74 -3.95
C ASP A 97 9.96 -4.23 -3.30
N GLY A 98 10.06 -3.46 -2.22
CA GLY A 98 8.91 -2.85 -1.56
C GLY A 98 8.20 -1.83 -2.46
N SER A 99 8.93 -1.06 -3.23
CA SER A 99 8.37 -0.08 -4.17
C SER A 99 7.60 -0.76 -5.30
N LEU A 100 8.11 -1.88 -5.81
CA LEU A 100 7.42 -2.66 -6.84
C LEU A 100 6.12 -3.28 -6.31
N VAL A 101 6.11 -3.78 -5.08
CA VAL A 101 4.88 -4.26 -4.42
C VAL A 101 3.82 -3.16 -4.38
N MET A 102 4.20 -1.94 -4.01
CA MET A 102 3.28 -0.80 -3.97
C MET A 102 2.83 -0.34 -5.35
N GLY A 103 3.67 -0.52 -6.38
CA GLY A 103 3.35 -0.15 -7.75
C GLY A 103 2.46 -1.16 -8.46
N ASN A 104 2.56 -2.43 -8.09
CA ASN A 104 1.83 -3.54 -8.71
C ASN A 104 0.37 -3.62 -8.26
#